data_d5c4ff2f55c929a76be82b426c5ed4fb
#
_entry.id   d5c4ff2f55c929a76be82b426c5ed4fb
#
_cell.length_a   1.000
_cell.length_b   1.000
_cell.length_c   1.000
_cell.angle_alpha   90.00
_cell.angle_beta   90.00
_cell.angle_gamma   90.00
#
_symmetry.space_group_name_H-M   'P 1'
#
loop_
_entity.id
_entity.type
_entity.pdbx_description
1 polymer ?
#
loop_
_entity_poly.entity_id
_entity_poly.type
_entity_poly.pdbx_seq_one_letter_code
_entity_poly.pdbx_strand_id
1 'polypeptide(L)'
;YGVIKTALENETITKVYGAYHGIKGVLNDQLMIMDEEDPKELELLLSTPSSALGSCRYKIADPDVDDTDYKRILEIFQKYNVRYFFYNGGNDSMDTCNKISKYMSRVGYECRVMGVPKTIDNDLAGTDHCPGFASAAKYIATSIMEVSRDCHVYDTGMVTIIECMGRHAGWLTAAAALAGVKGEGPDLIYLPEVDFNMDSFLADVKRI
;
A
#
# COMPACT_ATOMS: atom_id res chain seq x y z
N TYR A 1 12.13 -2.40 5.75
CA TYR A 1 13.18 -3.01 6.57
C TYR A 1 13.97 -4.05 5.77
N GLY A 2 13.34 -5.13 5.27
CA GLY A 2 14.05 -6.22 4.60
C GLY A 2 14.94 -5.79 3.44
N VAL A 3 14.47 -4.88 2.57
CA VAL A 3 15.27 -4.34 1.46
C VAL A 3 16.52 -3.62 1.97
N ILE A 4 16.33 -2.72 2.95
CA ILE A 4 17.45 -1.94 3.53
C ILE A 4 18.45 -2.88 4.19
N LYS A 5 17.99 -3.78 5.05
CA LYS A 5 18.85 -4.73 5.76
C LYS A 5 19.67 -5.58 4.79
N THR A 6 19.00 -6.19 3.80
CA THR A 6 19.70 -7.04 2.82
C THR A 6 20.70 -6.23 1.99
N ALA A 7 20.39 -4.98 1.67
CA ALA A 7 21.31 -4.11 0.93
C ALA A 7 22.53 -3.73 1.76
N LEU A 8 22.35 -3.41 3.05
CA LEU A 8 23.47 -3.09 3.96
C LEU A 8 24.39 -4.29 4.23
N GLU A 9 23.85 -5.51 4.19
CA GLU A 9 24.62 -6.77 4.38
C GLU A 9 25.32 -7.26 3.09
N ASN A 10 25.06 -6.62 1.95
CA ASN A 10 25.59 -7.07 0.66
C ASN A 10 26.90 -6.34 0.30
N GLU A 11 27.99 -7.10 0.19
CA GLU A 11 29.34 -6.58 -0.09
C GLU A 11 29.48 -5.82 -1.42
N THR A 12 28.59 -6.05 -2.39
CA THR A 12 28.61 -5.36 -3.68
C THR A 12 27.92 -4.00 -3.65
N ILE A 13 27.13 -3.71 -2.61
CA ILE A 13 26.42 -2.45 -2.42
C ILE A 13 27.25 -1.57 -1.47
N THR A 14 27.76 -0.48 -2.00
CA THR A 14 28.68 0.40 -1.27
C THR A 14 27.98 1.48 -0.46
N LYS A 15 26.71 1.81 -0.78
CA LYS A 15 25.93 2.84 -0.11
C LYS A 15 24.43 2.55 -0.28
N VAL A 16 23.66 2.77 0.77
CA VAL A 16 22.22 2.60 0.77
C VAL A 16 21.53 3.92 1.12
N TYR A 17 20.61 4.35 0.28
CA TYR A 17 19.84 5.59 0.47
C TYR A 17 18.36 5.31 0.64
N GLY A 18 17.73 6.01 1.58
CA GLY A 18 16.28 6.09 1.71
C GLY A 18 15.77 7.44 1.21
N ALA A 19 14.81 7.43 0.29
CA ALA A 19 14.23 8.68 -0.21
C ALA A 19 13.05 9.13 0.65
N TYR A 20 13.09 10.36 1.17
CA TYR A 20 11.97 10.94 1.93
C TYR A 20 10.76 11.16 1.02
N HIS A 21 9.59 10.75 1.50
CA HIS A 21 8.33 10.90 0.76
C HIS A 21 8.35 10.29 -0.65
N GLY A 22 8.97 9.11 -0.79
CA GLY A 22 8.97 8.34 -2.02
C GLY A 22 9.64 9.06 -3.18
N ILE A 23 9.00 9.05 -4.38
CA ILE A 23 9.61 9.63 -5.58
C ILE A 23 9.86 11.14 -5.47
N LYS A 24 9.10 11.87 -4.66
CA LYS A 24 9.35 13.29 -4.40
C LYS A 24 10.71 13.53 -3.74
N GLY A 25 11.13 12.63 -2.84
CA GLY A 25 12.44 12.69 -2.24
C GLY A 25 13.56 12.53 -3.26
N VAL A 26 13.39 11.63 -4.23
CA VAL A 26 14.35 11.50 -5.33
C VAL A 26 14.41 12.77 -6.17
N LEU A 27 13.26 13.30 -6.60
CA LEU A 27 13.18 14.53 -7.40
C LEU A 27 13.78 15.75 -6.70
N ASN A 28 13.60 15.85 -5.39
CA ASN A 28 14.07 16.98 -4.57
C ASN A 28 15.46 16.75 -3.97
N ASP A 29 16.12 15.64 -4.30
CA ASP A 29 17.45 15.31 -3.74
C ASP A 29 17.43 15.19 -2.20
N GLN A 30 16.34 14.68 -1.65
CA GLN A 30 16.13 14.49 -0.20
C GLN A 30 16.32 13.02 0.15
N LEU A 31 17.57 12.63 0.34
CA LEU A 31 17.96 11.25 0.61
C LEU A 31 18.57 11.13 2.00
N MET A 32 18.19 10.10 2.71
CA MET A 32 18.75 9.68 3.99
C MET A 32 19.79 8.59 3.75
N ILE A 33 20.92 8.66 4.44
CA ILE A 33 21.99 7.67 4.32
C ILE A 33 21.73 6.56 5.34
N MET A 34 21.32 5.38 4.86
CA MET A 34 20.96 4.26 5.72
C MET A 34 22.16 3.59 6.39
N ASP A 35 23.35 3.74 5.83
CA ASP A 35 24.60 3.23 6.41
C ASP A 35 25.01 3.94 7.71
N GLU A 36 24.46 5.12 7.97
CA GLU A 36 24.75 5.93 9.16
C GLU A 36 23.73 5.73 10.28
N GLU A 37 22.65 4.98 10.01
CA GLU A 37 21.62 4.70 10.99
C GLU A 37 22.03 3.59 11.97
N ASP A 38 21.64 3.75 13.24
CA ASP A 38 21.85 2.71 14.25
C ASP A 38 21.06 1.45 13.85
N PRO A 39 21.72 0.29 13.75
CA PRO A 39 21.03 -0.97 13.43
C PRO A 39 19.84 -1.28 14.36
N LYS A 40 19.91 -0.85 15.63
CA LYS A 40 18.80 -1.02 16.59
C LYS A 40 17.58 -0.16 16.22
N GLU A 41 17.81 1.07 15.74
CA GLU A 41 16.74 1.92 15.24
C GLU A 41 16.09 1.34 13.98
N LEU A 42 16.90 0.76 13.08
CA LEU A 42 16.37 0.05 11.91
C LEU A 42 15.52 -1.17 12.30
N GLU A 43 15.87 -1.90 13.36
CA GLU A 43 15.08 -3.03 13.86
C GLU A 43 13.70 -2.61 14.37
N LEU A 44 13.54 -1.40 14.88
CA LEU A 44 12.24 -0.88 15.32
C LEU A 44 11.21 -0.80 14.17
N LEU A 45 11.66 -0.73 12.92
CA LEU A 45 10.78 -0.77 11.74
C LEU A 45 9.95 -2.05 11.65
N LEU A 46 10.38 -3.14 12.28
CA LEU A 46 9.63 -4.41 12.31
C LEU A 46 8.34 -4.32 13.11
N SER A 47 8.28 -3.45 14.11
CA SER A 47 7.16 -3.33 15.04
C SER A 47 6.54 -1.94 15.09
N THR A 48 7.11 -0.95 14.38
CA THR A 48 6.58 0.42 14.32
C THR A 48 5.63 0.56 13.14
N PRO A 49 4.33 0.76 13.37
CA PRO A 49 3.39 1.02 12.29
C PRO A 49 3.65 2.36 11.63
N SER A 50 3.44 2.47 10.34
CA SER A 50 3.62 3.65 9.50
C SER A 50 4.78 3.53 8.51
N SER A 51 4.93 4.53 7.65
CA SER A 51 6.03 4.63 6.68
C SER A 51 7.13 5.52 7.24
N ALA A 52 8.24 4.93 7.67
CA ALA A 52 9.34 5.65 8.30
C ALA A 52 9.94 6.75 7.40
N LEU A 53 10.04 6.50 6.10
CA LEU A 53 10.51 7.48 5.11
C LEU A 53 9.40 8.40 4.60
N GLY A 54 8.20 8.31 5.15
CA GLY A 54 7.03 9.05 4.67
C GLY A 54 6.46 8.47 3.37
N SER A 55 5.50 9.18 2.83
CA SER A 55 4.79 8.81 1.60
C SER A 55 4.43 10.05 0.80
N CYS A 56 4.14 9.90 -0.48
CA CYS A 56 3.60 10.98 -1.31
C CYS A 56 2.48 10.47 -2.21
N ARG A 57 1.63 11.40 -2.63
CA ARG A 57 0.70 11.23 -3.74
C ARG A 57 1.21 12.04 -4.91
N TYR A 58 2.06 11.41 -5.71
CA TYR A 58 2.66 12.03 -6.89
C TYR A 58 2.66 11.02 -8.02
N LYS A 59 2.15 11.44 -9.16
CA LYS A 59 2.09 10.61 -10.36
C LYS A 59 2.96 11.25 -11.43
N ILE A 60 4.01 10.55 -11.83
CA ILE A 60 4.84 11.00 -12.95
C ILE A 60 4.08 10.83 -14.26
N ALA A 61 4.28 11.76 -15.19
CA ALA A 61 3.65 11.71 -16.51
C ALA A 61 4.13 10.50 -17.31
N ASP A 62 3.52 10.29 -18.47
CA ASP A 62 4.09 9.37 -19.45
C ASP A 62 5.38 10.00 -20.03
N PRO A 63 6.50 9.26 -20.13
CA PRO A 63 7.77 9.83 -20.58
C PRO A 63 7.75 10.28 -22.04
N ASP A 64 6.79 9.85 -22.84
CA ASP A 64 6.62 10.29 -24.22
C ASP A 64 5.80 11.59 -24.33
N VAL A 65 5.15 12.01 -23.23
CA VAL A 65 4.43 13.27 -23.10
C VAL A 65 5.27 14.33 -22.37
N ASP A 66 5.87 13.94 -21.25
CA ASP A 66 6.75 14.81 -20.44
C ASP A 66 7.80 13.94 -19.73
N ASP A 67 9.04 14.12 -20.10
CA ASP A 67 10.19 13.41 -19.55
C ASP A 67 10.99 14.20 -18.49
N THR A 68 10.48 15.34 -18.05
CA THR A 68 11.17 16.24 -17.10
C THR A 68 11.54 15.51 -15.80
N ASP A 69 10.59 14.82 -15.20
CA ASP A 69 10.83 14.05 -13.96
C ASP A 69 11.85 12.94 -14.18
N TYR A 70 11.82 12.27 -15.33
CA TYR A 70 12.76 11.18 -15.64
C TYR A 70 14.18 11.67 -15.83
N LYS A 71 14.36 12.84 -16.46
CA LYS A 71 15.67 13.49 -16.57
C LYS A 71 16.21 13.86 -15.19
N ARG A 72 15.34 14.35 -14.31
CA ARG A 72 15.72 14.66 -12.93
C ARG A 72 16.09 13.40 -12.14
N ILE A 73 15.32 12.33 -12.27
CA ILE A 73 15.63 11.04 -11.64
C ILE A 73 16.98 10.51 -12.15
N LEU A 74 17.21 10.58 -13.45
CA LEU A 74 18.50 10.17 -14.06
C LEU A 74 19.67 10.97 -13.51
N GLU A 75 19.54 12.30 -13.40
CA GLU A 75 20.54 13.18 -12.80
C GLU A 75 20.90 12.74 -11.36
N ILE A 76 19.88 12.49 -10.53
CA ILE A 76 20.06 12.01 -9.16
C ILE A 76 20.71 10.62 -9.13
N PHE A 77 20.26 9.71 -10.00
CA PHE A 77 20.85 8.38 -10.08
C PHE A 77 22.31 8.43 -10.49
N GLN A 78 22.69 9.32 -11.42
CA GLN A 78 24.06 9.53 -11.82
C GLN A 78 24.90 10.17 -10.70
N LYS A 79 24.35 11.19 -10.02
CA LYS A 79 25.00 11.88 -8.90
C LYS A 79 25.43 10.91 -7.78
N TYR A 80 24.56 9.97 -7.43
CA TYR A 80 24.79 9.01 -6.35
C TYR A 80 25.22 7.63 -6.84
N ASN A 81 25.44 7.45 -8.14
CA ASN A 81 25.77 6.18 -8.78
C ASN A 81 24.78 5.06 -8.42
N VAL A 82 23.48 5.37 -8.44
CA VAL A 82 22.42 4.41 -8.11
C VAL A 82 22.35 3.32 -9.19
N ARG A 83 22.55 2.07 -8.80
CA ARG A 83 22.47 0.88 -9.66
C ARG A 83 21.30 -0.03 -9.34
N TYR A 84 20.73 0.13 -8.17
CA TYR A 84 19.57 -0.61 -7.70
C TYR A 84 18.56 0.39 -7.13
N PHE A 85 17.35 0.38 -7.65
CA PHE A 85 16.27 1.23 -7.21
C PHE A 85 15.07 0.36 -6.83
N PHE A 86 14.71 0.37 -5.55
CA PHE A 86 13.53 -0.32 -5.03
C PHE A 86 12.46 0.70 -4.71
N TYR A 87 11.25 0.48 -5.22
CA TYR A 87 10.13 1.36 -4.96
C TYR A 87 8.97 0.60 -4.34
N ASN A 88 8.73 0.84 -3.05
CA ASN A 88 7.65 0.21 -2.30
C ASN A 88 6.37 1.04 -2.45
N GLY A 89 5.27 0.39 -2.84
CA GLY A 89 3.99 1.07 -2.95
C GLY A 89 2.89 0.25 -3.60
N GLY A 90 1.77 0.91 -3.87
CA GLY A 90 0.60 0.33 -4.54
C GLY A 90 0.71 0.34 -6.07
N ASN A 91 -0.44 0.17 -6.74
CA ASN A 91 -0.53 0.04 -8.19
C ASN A 91 0.14 1.19 -8.95
N ASP A 92 -0.08 2.45 -8.53
CA ASP A 92 0.55 3.62 -9.17
C ASP A 92 2.08 3.61 -9.01
N SER A 93 2.60 3.09 -7.90
CA SER A 93 4.04 2.96 -7.68
C SER A 93 4.64 1.89 -8.58
N MET A 94 3.93 0.81 -8.83
CA MET A 94 4.38 -0.26 -9.75
C MET A 94 4.38 0.23 -11.20
N ASP A 95 3.39 1.03 -11.61
CA ASP A 95 3.40 1.70 -12.92
C ASP A 95 4.58 2.67 -13.04
N THR A 96 4.85 3.44 -12.00
CA THR A 96 6.03 4.33 -11.92
C THR A 96 7.34 3.54 -12.08
N CYS A 97 7.49 2.41 -11.38
CA CYS A 97 8.65 1.52 -11.55
C CYS A 97 8.84 1.07 -12.98
N ASN A 98 7.77 0.62 -13.64
CA ASN A 98 7.81 0.17 -15.02
C ASN A 98 8.24 1.29 -15.97
N LYS A 99 7.70 2.50 -15.80
CA LYS A 99 8.06 3.67 -16.59
C LYS A 99 9.53 4.07 -16.39
N ILE A 100 10.00 4.15 -15.15
CA ILE A 100 11.41 4.46 -14.83
C ILE A 100 12.33 3.40 -15.43
N SER A 101 12.01 2.11 -15.28
CA SER A 101 12.81 1.01 -15.84
C SER A 101 12.96 1.14 -17.36
N LYS A 102 11.86 1.38 -18.07
CA LYS A 102 11.85 1.58 -19.53
C LYS A 102 12.66 2.81 -19.93
N TYR A 103 12.52 3.92 -19.20
CA TYR A 103 13.27 5.14 -19.48
C TYR A 103 14.77 4.95 -19.28
N MET A 104 15.21 4.35 -18.15
CA MET A 104 16.63 4.07 -17.89
C MET A 104 17.25 3.18 -18.97
N SER A 105 16.52 2.15 -19.41
CA SER A 105 16.95 1.30 -20.53
C SER A 105 17.06 2.07 -21.84
N ARG A 106 16.13 2.97 -22.14
CA ARG A 106 16.11 3.81 -23.34
C ARG A 106 17.30 4.76 -23.42
N VAL A 107 17.71 5.33 -22.28
CA VAL A 107 18.85 6.26 -22.21
C VAL A 107 20.18 5.55 -21.94
N GLY A 108 20.21 4.23 -21.87
CA GLY A 108 21.43 3.44 -21.67
C GLY A 108 22.03 3.55 -20.26
N TYR A 109 21.24 3.96 -19.26
CA TYR A 109 21.70 3.99 -17.88
C TYR A 109 21.44 2.65 -17.20
N GLU A 110 22.51 1.96 -16.80
CA GLU A 110 22.39 0.67 -16.11
C GLU A 110 21.91 0.87 -14.68
N CYS A 111 20.63 0.57 -14.46
CA CYS A 111 19.99 0.56 -13.15
C CYS A 111 18.92 -0.55 -13.10
N ARG A 112 18.93 -1.34 -12.05
CA ARG A 112 17.92 -2.36 -11.82
C ARG A 112 16.78 -1.74 -11.00
N VAL A 113 15.65 -1.53 -11.66
CA VAL A 113 14.44 -0.95 -11.03
C VAL A 113 13.51 -2.09 -10.63
N MET A 114 13.21 -2.19 -9.35
CA MET A 114 12.39 -3.25 -8.79
C MET A 114 11.25 -2.68 -7.95
N GLY A 115 10.01 -3.04 -8.31
CA GLY A 115 8.83 -2.74 -7.52
C GLY A 115 8.71 -3.70 -6.33
N VAL A 116 8.34 -3.14 -5.16
CA VAL A 116 7.98 -3.90 -3.96
C VAL A 116 6.51 -3.62 -3.67
N PRO A 117 5.59 -4.42 -4.22
CA PRO A 117 4.16 -4.12 -4.16
C PRO A 117 3.59 -4.31 -2.76
N LYS A 118 2.66 -3.44 -2.37
CA LYS A 118 1.87 -3.55 -1.15
C LYS A 118 0.46 -3.05 -1.38
N THR A 119 -0.54 -3.73 -0.84
CA THR A 119 -1.91 -3.24 -0.70
C THR A 119 -2.66 -4.11 0.30
N ILE A 120 -3.55 -3.52 1.09
CA ILE A 120 -4.48 -4.26 1.94
C ILE A 120 -5.74 -4.70 1.20
N ASP A 121 -5.96 -4.19 -0.01
CA ASP A 121 -7.14 -4.52 -0.84
C ASP A 121 -7.11 -5.96 -1.34
N ASN A 122 -5.96 -6.62 -1.24
CA ASN A 122 -5.75 -8.01 -1.69
C ASN A 122 -6.02 -8.22 -3.20
N ASP A 123 -5.71 -7.22 -4.01
CA ASP A 123 -6.05 -7.16 -5.43
C ASP A 123 -4.84 -7.32 -6.39
N LEU A 124 -3.70 -7.80 -5.88
CA LEU A 124 -2.53 -8.08 -6.73
C LEU A 124 -2.72 -9.40 -7.48
N ALA A 125 -2.59 -9.35 -8.80
CA ALA A 125 -2.70 -10.53 -9.65
C ALA A 125 -1.65 -11.60 -9.27
N GLY A 126 -2.07 -12.85 -9.17
CA GLY A 126 -1.21 -13.98 -8.83
C GLY A 126 -0.75 -14.03 -7.37
N THR A 127 -1.38 -13.26 -6.49
CA THR A 127 -1.04 -13.18 -5.06
C THR A 127 -2.26 -13.57 -4.23
N ASP A 128 -2.15 -14.59 -3.38
CA ASP A 128 -3.25 -15.05 -2.53
C ASP A 128 -3.48 -14.08 -1.34
N HIS A 129 -2.39 -13.64 -0.73
CA HIS A 129 -2.41 -12.76 0.44
C HIS A 129 -1.43 -11.61 0.27
N CYS A 130 -1.97 -10.43 0.01
CA CYS A 130 -1.17 -9.20 -0.07
C CYS A 130 -0.65 -8.77 1.31
N PRO A 131 0.52 -8.13 1.39
CA PRO A 131 1.07 -7.62 2.63
C PRO A 131 0.10 -6.69 3.36
N GLY A 132 -0.23 -7.02 4.61
CA GLY A 132 -1.14 -6.26 5.46
C GLY A 132 -2.62 -6.64 5.34
N PHE A 133 -3.04 -7.43 4.35
CA PHE A 133 -4.44 -7.85 4.19
C PHE A 133 -4.95 -8.64 5.41
N ALA A 134 -4.24 -9.65 5.88
CA ALA A 134 -4.68 -10.46 7.01
C ALA A 134 -4.84 -9.63 8.30
N SER A 135 -3.92 -8.68 8.55
CA SER A 135 -4.04 -7.75 9.68
C SER A 135 -5.24 -6.82 9.54
N ALA A 136 -5.49 -6.30 8.33
CA ALA A 136 -6.64 -5.45 8.04
C ALA A 136 -7.95 -6.23 8.18
N ALA A 137 -8.01 -7.47 7.70
CA ALA A 137 -9.16 -8.36 7.84
C ALA A 137 -9.50 -8.63 9.32
N LYS A 138 -8.47 -8.92 10.14
CA LYS A 138 -8.62 -9.07 11.59
C LYS A 138 -9.14 -7.80 12.25
N TYR A 139 -8.61 -6.64 11.86
CA TYR A 139 -9.05 -5.35 12.39
C TYR A 139 -10.52 -5.09 12.06
N ILE A 140 -10.94 -5.32 10.81
CA ILE A 140 -12.33 -5.17 10.37
C ILE A 140 -13.25 -6.10 11.17
N ALA A 141 -12.92 -7.39 11.25
CA ALA A 141 -13.74 -8.34 12.01
C ALA A 141 -13.89 -7.92 13.48
N THR A 142 -12.82 -7.43 14.11
CA THR A 142 -12.86 -6.93 15.50
C THR A 142 -13.74 -5.69 15.63
N SER A 143 -13.54 -4.71 14.73
CA SER A 143 -14.32 -3.46 14.75
C SER A 143 -15.81 -3.71 14.49
N ILE A 144 -16.15 -4.65 13.61
CA ILE A 144 -17.54 -5.05 13.37
C ILE A 144 -18.16 -5.61 14.64
N MET A 145 -17.47 -6.48 15.38
CA MET A 145 -17.97 -7.02 16.65
C MET A 145 -18.23 -5.92 17.68
N GLU A 146 -17.35 -4.93 17.77
CA GLU A 146 -17.49 -3.79 18.69
C GLU A 146 -18.71 -2.94 18.31
N VAL A 147 -18.82 -2.56 17.03
CA VAL A 147 -19.95 -1.77 16.51
C VAL A 147 -21.26 -2.53 16.62
N SER A 148 -21.29 -3.83 16.32
CA SER A 148 -22.48 -4.66 16.47
C SER A 148 -23.03 -4.61 17.91
N ARG A 149 -22.17 -4.75 18.91
CA ARG A 149 -22.54 -4.65 20.32
C ARG A 149 -23.11 -3.29 20.68
N ASP A 150 -22.48 -2.23 20.18
CA ASP A 150 -22.94 -0.86 20.42
C ASP A 150 -24.33 -0.62 19.79
N CYS A 151 -24.59 -1.18 18.60
CA CYS A 151 -25.91 -1.09 17.95
C CYS A 151 -27.04 -1.75 18.74
N HIS A 152 -26.73 -2.72 19.61
CA HIS A 152 -27.71 -3.44 20.41
C HIS A 152 -27.93 -2.89 21.85
N VAL A 153 -27.28 -1.76 22.17
CA VAL A 153 -27.37 -1.17 23.52
C VAL A 153 -28.73 -0.51 23.78
N TYR A 154 -29.34 0.09 22.76
CA TYR A 154 -30.57 0.83 22.86
C TYR A 154 -31.79 -0.03 22.49
N ASP A 155 -32.95 0.30 23.03
CA ASP A 155 -34.22 -0.29 22.72
C ASP A 155 -34.88 0.24 21.42
N THR A 156 -34.20 1.14 20.74
CA THR A 156 -34.62 1.72 19.45
C THR A 156 -33.77 1.13 18.32
N GLY A 157 -34.41 0.87 17.18
CA GLY A 157 -33.70 0.38 15.99
C GLY A 157 -32.63 1.34 15.52
N MET A 158 -31.47 0.79 15.16
CA MET A 158 -30.33 1.53 14.62
C MET A 158 -29.87 0.89 13.31
N VAL A 159 -29.63 1.68 12.29
CA VAL A 159 -28.99 1.24 11.05
C VAL A 159 -27.60 1.84 10.97
N THR A 160 -26.59 1.01 11.03
CA THR A 160 -25.18 1.42 10.91
C THR A 160 -24.60 0.92 9.59
N ILE A 161 -24.07 1.83 8.80
CA ILE A 161 -23.42 1.53 7.51
C ILE A 161 -21.92 1.72 7.67
N ILE A 162 -21.15 0.66 7.39
CA ILE A 162 -19.69 0.67 7.50
C ILE A 162 -19.09 0.50 6.12
N GLU A 163 -18.37 1.53 5.66
CA GLU A 163 -17.62 1.46 4.42
C GLU A 163 -16.24 0.87 4.69
N CYS A 164 -15.88 -0.19 3.95
CA CYS A 164 -14.54 -0.77 3.95
C CYS A 164 -13.76 -0.34 2.70
N MET A 165 -12.42 -0.31 2.80
CA MET A 165 -11.56 -0.08 1.65
C MET A 165 -11.63 -1.27 0.68
N GLY A 166 -11.26 -1.01 -0.58
CA GLY A 166 -11.28 -1.99 -1.67
C GLY A 166 -12.16 -1.49 -2.81
N ARG A 167 -11.59 -0.67 -3.71
CA ARG A 167 -12.32 0.00 -4.80
C ARG A 167 -12.96 -0.99 -5.77
N HIS A 168 -12.22 -2.02 -6.15
CA HIS A 168 -12.60 -3.02 -7.15
C HIS A 168 -12.45 -4.45 -6.62
N ALA A 169 -12.17 -4.61 -5.33
CA ALA A 169 -11.97 -5.90 -4.68
C ALA A 169 -12.63 -5.89 -3.30
N GLY A 170 -13.58 -6.77 -3.10
CA GLY A 170 -14.41 -6.85 -1.89
C GLY A 170 -13.79 -7.66 -0.75
N TRP A 171 -12.53 -8.02 -0.80
CA TRP A 171 -11.89 -8.87 0.20
C TRP A 171 -12.00 -8.34 1.63
N LEU A 172 -11.77 -7.04 1.83
CA LEU A 172 -11.87 -6.41 3.14
C LEU A 172 -13.32 -6.34 3.62
N THR A 173 -14.25 -6.02 2.72
CA THR A 173 -15.67 -6.02 3.03
C THR A 173 -16.16 -7.44 3.38
N ALA A 174 -15.72 -8.45 2.62
CA ALA A 174 -16.04 -9.84 2.91
C ALA A 174 -15.47 -10.31 4.26
N ALA A 175 -14.33 -9.78 4.70
CA ALA A 175 -13.76 -10.09 6.00
C ALA A 175 -14.65 -9.70 7.18
N ALA A 176 -15.59 -8.77 7.00
CA ALA A 176 -16.61 -8.44 8.00
C ALA A 176 -17.45 -9.66 8.41
N ALA A 177 -17.65 -10.63 7.49
CA ALA A 177 -18.35 -11.87 7.79
C ALA A 177 -17.69 -12.71 8.88
N LEU A 178 -16.39 -12.56 9.11
CA LEU A 178 -15.65 -13.28 10.15
C LEU A 178 -16.15 -12.95 11.57
N ALA A 179 -16.72 -11.77 11.76
CA ALA A 179 -17.37 -11.40 13.03
C ALA A 179 -18.56 -12.34 13.36
N GLY A 180 -19.24 -12.88 12.33
CA GLY A 180 -20.33 -13.82 12.48
C GLY A 180 -19.93 -15.15 13.15
N VAL A 181 -18.64 -15.54 13.09
CA VAL A 181 -18.12 -16.73 13.81
C VAL A 181 -18.31 -16.60 15.32
N LYS A 182 -18.39 -15.36 15.82
CA LYS A 182 -18.65 -15.05 17.24
C LYS A 182 -20.10 -14.61 17.50
N GLY A 183 -20.96 -14.68 16.51
CA GLY A 183 -22.36 -14.27 16.62
C GLY A 183 -22.62 -12.77 16.51
N GLU A 184 -21.60 -11.99 16.10
CA GLU A 184 -21.60 -10.51 16.06
C GLU A 184 -21.37 -9.99 14.62
N GLY A 185 -21.78 -10.75 13.61
CA GLY A 185 -21.58 -10.38 12.20
C GLY A 185 -22.53 -9.30 11.72
N PRO A 186 -22.23 -8.64 10.60
CA PRO A 186 -23.15 -7.73 9.95
C PRO A 186 -24.35 -8.49 9.37
N ASP A 187 -25.52 -7.88 9.39
CA ASP A 187 -26.74 -8.46 8.80
C ASP A 187 -26.66 -8.51 7.26
N LEU A 188 -26.02 -7.52 6.66
CA LEU A 188 -25.89 -7.37 5.21
C LEU A 188 -24.46 -7.05 4.82
N ILE A 189 -23.99 -7.65 3.73
CA ILE A 189 -22.70 -7.37 3.12
C ILE A 189 -22.89 -7.14 1.63
N TYR A 190 -22.43 -5.98 1.13
CA TYR A 190 -22.46 -5.63 -0.30
C TYR A 190 -21.04 -5.50 -0.82
N LEU A 191 -20.72 -6.30 -1.83
CA LEU A 191 -19.40 -6.36 -2.44
C LEU A 191 -19.35 -5.57 -3.74
N PRO A 192 -18.22 -4.94 -4.10
CA PRO A 192 -18.09 -4.18 -5.36
C PRO A 192 -18.15 -5.06 -6.60
N GLU A 193 -18.01 -6.37 -6.46
CA GLU A 193 -18.13 -7.35 -7.54
C GLU A 193 -19.58 -7.64 -7.95
N VAL A 194 -20.55 -7.17 -7.18
CA VAL A 194 -21.98 -7.40 -7.41
C VAL A 194 -22.67 -6.06 -7.68
N ASP A 195 -23.51 -6.02 -8.71
CA ASP A 195 -24.28 -4.83 -9.03
C ASP A 195 -25.18 -4.42 -7.85
N PHE A 196 -25.04 -3.17 -7.40
CA PHE A 196 -25.83 -2.62 -6.33
C PHE A 196 -27.19 -2.15 -6.84
N ASN A 197 -28.26 -2.53 -6.13
CA ASN A 197 -29.62 -2.08 -6.41
C ASN A 197 -30.23 -1.45 -5.15
N MET A 198 -30.63 -0.18 -5.25
CA MET A 198 -31.16 0.59 -4.13
C MET A 198 -32.48 0.02 -3.59
N ASP A 199 -33.37 -0.44 -4.46
CA ASP A 199 -34.67 -0.96 -4.04
C ASP A 199 -34.51 -2.28 -3.29
N SER A 200 -33.59 -3.14 -3.75
CA SER A 200 -33.22 -4.38 -3.04
C SER A 200 -32.59 -4.08 -1.69
N PHE A 201 -31.67 -3.11 -1.62
CA PHE A 201 -31.05 -2.67 -0.36
C PHE A 201 -32.11 -2.20 0.65
N LEU A 202 -33.04 -1.33 0.23
CA LEU A 202 -34.11 -0.84 1.09
C LEU A 202 -35.09 -1.94 1.53
N ALA A 203 -35.34 -2.92 0.66
CA ALA A 203 -36.14 -4.09 1.00
C ALA A 203 -35.43 -4.98 2.03
N ASP A 204 -34.12 -5.19 1.88
CA ASP A 204 -33.33 -5.96 2.84
C ASP A 204 -33.29 -5.29 4.22
N VAL A 205 -33.04 -3.97 4.27
CA VAL A 205 -33.03 -3.20 5.53
C VAL A 205 -34.41 -3.21 6.23
N LYS A 206 -35.50 -3.22 5.46
CA LYS A 206 -36.85 -3.31 6.03
C LYS A 206 -37.22 -4.71 6.57
N ARG A 207 -36.56 -5.75 6.04
CA ARG A 207 -36.79 -7.13 6.40
C ARG A 207 -36.14 -7.53 7.73
N ILE A 208 -34.96 -6.90 8.03
CA ILE A 208 -34.21 -7.08 9.27
C ILE A 208 -34.88 -6.31 10.40
#